data_0280daa2f3b1ced8d6ab1357bd5a663e
#
_entry.id   0280daa2f3b1ced8d6ab1357bd5a663e
#
_cell.length_a   1.000
_cell.length_b   1.000
_cell.length_c   1.000
_cell.angle_alpha   90.00
_cell.angle_beta   90.00
_cell.angle_gamma   90.00
#
_symmetry.space_group_name_H-M   'P 1'
#
loop_
_entity.id
_entity.type
_entity.pdbx_description
1 polymer ?
#
loop_
_entity_poly.entity_id
_entity_poly.type
_entity_poly.pdbx_seq_one_letter_code
_entity_poly.pdbx_strand_id
1 'polypeptide(L)'
;MNNIRNFCIIAHIDHGKSTLADRLIQSTNTIGERDMQAQVLDDMDLEREKGITIKSHAIQINYAYQGQQYILNLIDTPGHVDFSYEVSRALAACEGVLLLVDATQGIQAQTISNLYLAIENNLEIIPVINKVDMDGAMIPEVTDEIIELIGCKAEDIVLASGKTGIGISDVFAAIVNRIPAPKGDVKAPLQALIFDSVFNSFRGIIVYYRIFAGSIKKGEKVKFFSTDQTYFADEVGILKLGMEKRDEVFCGDVGYIITGIKNAKEVKVGDTLTSVANPTLSRIDGFEDVKSMVFAGIFPVDTDKFEELRDCMEKLQLNDASLTFELETSQALGFGFRCGFLGLLHMEIIQERLEREFNQTVITTVPNVSFIAHTVNGEVIQVHNPALLPDPSRTAKIEEPYIKAQIITKPEYIGNIMTLCISKRGMLIHQGYLSPTRVELTFEMPLTEIVFDFYDKLKSQTRGYASFDYHPIGFRDADIVRMDILLNNEKVDALSALIHRGRSAEFGRKLCEKLKTLLDKQQFQVAIQAAIGAKIIARENISAMRKDVTAKCYGGDISRKRKLLDKQKEGKKRMRQIGNVEVPQEAFLAVLKLDD
;
A
#
# COMPACT_ATOMS: atom_id res chain seq x y z
N MET A 1 -21.28 15.37 -25.02
CA MET A 1 -21.27 15.13 -23.56
C MET A 1 -22.43 14.25 -23.07
N ASN A 2 -23.66 14.44 -23.54
CA ASN A 2 -24.81 13.65 -23.03
C ASN A 2 -24.65 12.12 -23.11
N ASN A 3 -23.82 11.63 -24.02
CA ASN A 3 -23.58 10.20 -24.23
C ASN A 3 -22.30 9.68 -23.54
N ILE A 4 -21.62 10.48 -22.72
CA ILE A 4 -20.43 10.08 -21.98
C ILE A 4 -20.85 9.64 -20.57
N ARG A 5 -20.24 8.55 -20.06
CA ARG A 5 -20.35 8.09 -18.67
C ARG A 5 -18.96 7.76 -18.15
N ASN A 6 -18.54 8.45 -17.10
CA ASN A 6 -17.29 8.17 -16.42
C ASN A 6 -17.60 7.47 -15.10
N PHE A 7 -17.05 6.30 -14.93
CA PHE A 7 -17.33 5.48 -13.76
C PHE A 7 -16.13 4.63 -13.36
N CYS A 8 -16.13 4.22 -12.12
CA CYS A 8 -15.18 3.26 -11.58
C CYS A 8 -15.89 2.10 -10.90
N ILE A 9 -15.14 1.07 -10.54
CA ILE A 9 -15.63 -0.10 -9.80
C ILE A 9 -14.91 -0.12 -8.45
N ILE A 10 -15.67 -0.01 -7.36
CA ILE A 10 -15.16 -0.20 -6.01
C ILE A 10 -15.62 -1.55 -5.48
N ALA A 11 -14.71 -2.26 -4.84
CA ALA A 11 -14.96 -3.60 -4.31
C ALA A 11 -13.99 -3.92 -3.18
N HIS A 12 -14.36 -4.86 -2.34
CA HIS A 12 -13.39 -5.55 -1.49
C HIS A 12 -12.49 -6.47 -2.33
N ILE A 13 -11.32 -6.83 -1.81
CA ILE A 13 -10.42 -7.81 -2.42
C ILE A 13 -11.21 -9.11 -2.65
N ASP A 14 -10.95 -9.79 -3.77
CA ASP A 14 -11.61 -11.04 -4.19
C ASP A 14 -13.12 -10.97 -4.48
N HIS A 15 -13.76 -9.80 -4.45
CA HIS A 15 -15.17 -9.65 -4.88
C HIS A 15 -15.37 -9.73 -6.39
N GLY A 16 -14.28 -9.81 -7.17
CA GLY A 16 -14.30 -10.02 -8.62
C GLY A 16 -14.33 -8.74 -9.45
N LYS A 17 -13.71 -7.66 -8.96
CA LYS A 17 -13.59 -6.37 -9.64
C LYS A 17 -12.97 -6.51 -11.03
N SER A 18 -11.73 -7.03 -11.14
CA SER A 18 -11.03 -7.20 -12.42
C SER A 18 -11.77 -8.16 -13.35
N THR A 19 -12.39 -9.22 -12.83
CA THR A 19 -13.22 -10.15 -13.62
C THR A 19 -14.46 -9.47 -14.21
N LEU A 20 -15.12 -8.58 -13.45
CA LEU A 20 -16.24 -7.80 -13.97
C LEU A 20 -15.78 -6.80 -15.01
N ALA A 21 -14.68 -6.09 -14.78
CA ALA A 21 -14.08 -5.16 -15.73
C ALA A 21 -13.75 -5.86 -17.07
N ASP A 22 -13.07 -7.01 -17.02
CA ASP A 22 -12.79 -7.84 -18.19
C ASP A 22 -14.07 -8.21 -18.96
N ARG A 23 -15.12 -8.59 -18.23
CA ARG A 23 -16.39 -8.97 -18.84
C ARG A 23 -17.08 -7.79 -19.51
N LEU A 24 -17.04 -6.60 -18.93
CA LEU A 24 -17.56 -5.37 -19.53
C LEU A 24 -16.82 -5.05 -20.83
N ILE A 25 -15.48 -5.13 -20.82
CA ILE A 25 -14.63 -4.88 -21.98
C ILE A 25 -14.90 -5.90 -23.10
N GLN A 26 -14.99 -7.19 -22.73
CA GLN A 26 -15.25 -8.29 -23.67
C GLN A 26 -16.62 -8.13 -24.35
N SER A 27 -17.66 -7.82 -23.57
CA SER A 27 -19.05 -7.74 -24.05
C SER A 27 -19.27 -6.63 -25.09
N THR A 28 -18.37 -5.65 -25.17
CA THR A 28 -18.44 -4.54 -26.11
C THR A 28 -17.55 -4.70 -27.33
N ASN A 29 -16.83 -5.83 -27.46
CA ASN A 29 -15.84 -6.07 -28.50
C ASN A 29 -14.81 -4.94 -28.62
N THR A 30 -14.55 -4.23 -27.51
CA THR A 30 -13.53 -3.16 -27.45
C THR A 30 -12.14 -3.72 -27.71
N ILE A 31 -11.95 -5.00 -27.38
CA ILE A 31 -10.74 -5.79 -27.57
C ILE A 31 -11.09 -6.99 -28.46
N GLY A 32 -10.21 -7.30 -29.42
CA GLY A 32 -10.34 -8.50 -30.25
C GLY A 32 -10.25 -9.79 -29.38
N GLU A 33 -11.00 -10.81 -29.74
CA GLU A 33 -10.98 -12.09 -28.99
C GLU A 33 -9.57 -12.70 -28.83
N ARG A 34 -8.65 -12.42 -29.75
CA ARG A 34 -7.26 -12.89 -29.71
C ARG A 34 -6.38 -12.16 -28.69
N ASP A 35 -6.73 -10.92 -28.37
CA ASP A 35 -5.96 -10.06 -27.48
C ASP A 35 -6.54 -10.05 -26.05
N MET A 36 -7.69 -10.72 -25.83
CA MET A 36 -8.30 -10.90 -24.51
C MET A 36 -7.47 -11.86 -23.67
N GLN A 37 -6.93 -11.34 -22.58
CA GLN A 37 -6.29 -12.10 -21.51
C GLN A 37 -7.09 -11.92 -20.22
N ALA A 38 -6.95 -12.83 -19.27
CA ALA A 38 -7.52 -12.63 -17.93
C ALA A 38 -6.82 -11.44 -17.25
N GLN A 39 -7.61 -10.60 -16.58
CA GLN A 39 -7.13 -9.39 -15.91
C GLN A 39 -6.42 -8.45 -16.90
N VAL A 40 -7.13 -8.11 -17.97
CA VAL A 40 -6.57 -7.34 -19.10
C VAL A 40 -6.14 -5.92 -18.72
N LEU A 41 -6.71 -5.37 -17.65
CA LEU A 41 -6.34 -4.07 -17.08
C LEU A 41 -5.19 -4.16 -16.07
N ASP A 42 -4.88 -5.35 -15.54
CA ASP A 42 -3.77 -5.55 -14.62
C ASP A 42 -2.48 -5.77 -15.45
N ASP A 43 -1.77 -4.69 -15.77
CA ASP A 43 -0.61 -4.71 -16.66
C ASP A 43 0.64 -5.33 -16.03
N MET A 44 0.73 -5.34 -14.70
CA MET A 44 1.89 -5.86 -13.98
C MET A 44 1.73 -7.35 -13.65
N ASP A 45 2.78 -8.14 -13.86
CA ASP A 45 2.79 -9.55 -13.43
C ASP A 45 2.52 -9.69 -11.93
N LEU A 46 2.97 -8.72 -11.14
CA LEU A 46 2.78 -8.66 -9.70
C LEU A 46 1.29 -8.48 -9.31
N GLU A 47 0.52 -7.69 -10.07
CA GLU A 47 -0.92 -7.54 -9.88
C GLU A 47 -1.65 -8.88 -10.07
N ARG A 48 -1.28 -9.59 -11.13
CA ARG A 48 -1.86 -10.91 -11.46
C ARG A 48 -1.50 -11.98 -10.42
N GLU A 49 -0.26 -11.99 -9.93
CA GLU A 49 0.18 -12.94 -8.91
C GLU A 49 -0.48 -12.70 -7.55
N LYS A 50 -0.57 -11.44 -7.13
CA LYS A 50 -1.17 -11.07 -5.84
C LYS A 50 -2.70 -10.98 -5.91
N GLY A 51 -3.29 -10.99 -7.12
CA GLY A 51 -4.73 -10.87 -7.35
C GLY A 51 -5.29 -9.50 -6.93
N ILE A 52 -4.47 -8.45 -6.96
CA ILE A 52 -4.85 -7.09 -6.57
C ILE A 52 -4.44 -6.10 -7.66
N THR A 53 -5.29 -5.12 -7.94
CA THR A 53 -4.92 -3.96 -8.76
C THR A 53 -4.06 -3.02 -7.92
N ILE A 54 -2.89 -2.66 -8.41
CA ILE A 54 -1.94 -1.74 -7.75
C ILE A 54 -2.08 -0.35 -8.34
N LYS A 55 -2.21 -0.26 -9.68
CA LYS A 55 -2.34 0.99 -10.41
C LYS A 55 -3.74 1.17 -11.00
N SER A 56 -4.19 2.42 -11.02
CA SER A 56 -5.42 2.78 -11.73
C SER A 56 -5.19 2.74 -13.23
N HIS A 57 -6.07 2.05 -13.95
CA HIS A 57 -6.10 2.02 -15.41
C HIS A 57 -7.39 2.62 -15.92
N ALA A 58 -7.32 3.39 -16.98
CA ALA A 58 -8.51 3.95 -17.62
C ALA A 58 -8.67 3.38 -19.02
N ILE A 59 -9.90 2.99 -19.37
CA ILE A 59 -10.24 2.50 -20.70
C ILE A 59 -11.54 3.10 -21.19
N GLN A 60 -11.54 3.56 -22.44
CA GLN A 60 -12.74 4.03 -23.13
C GLN A 60 -13.40 2.88 -23.88
N ILE A 61 -14.67 2.65 -23.59
CA ILE A 61 -15.53 1.60 -24.15
C ILE A 61 -16.62 2.28 -24.96
N ASN A 62 -16.85 1.82 -26.19
CA ASN A 62 -17.99 2.24 -27.00
C ASN A 62 -19.14 1.26 -26.83
N TYR A 63 -20.32 1.75 -26.45
CA TYR A 63 -21.48 0.90 -26.20
C TYR A 63 -22.74 1.44 -26.88
N ALA A 64 -23.43 0.58 -27.63
CA ALA A 64 -24.70 0.90 -28.27
C ALA A 64 -25.87 0.50 -27.36
N TYR A 65 -26.70 1.46 -26.95
CA TYR A 65 -27.87 1.23 -26.13
C TYR A 65 -29.09 1.94 -26.72
N GLN A 66 -30.16 1.18 -26.96
CA GLN A 66 -31.43 1.69 -27.53
C GLN A 66 -31.23 2.55 -28.80
N GLY A 67 -30.29 2.15 -29.67
CA GLY A 67 -30.01 2.85 -30.93
C GLY A 67 -29.12 4.10 -30.81
N GLN A 68 -28.68 4.43 -29.59
CA GLN A 68 -27.71 5.52 -29.33
C GLN A 68 -26.34 4.96 -29.00
N GLN A 69 -25.28 5.67 -29.45
CA GLN A 69 -23.89 5.34 -29.11
C GLN A 69 -23.48 6.08 -27.84
N TYR A 70 -22.96 5.35 -26.87
CA TYR A 70 -22.41 5.87 -25.62
C TYR A 70 -20.91 5.64 -25.58
N ILE A 71 -20.22 6.56 -24.91
CA ILE A 71 -18.82 6.48 -24.55
C ILE A 71 -18.78 6.23 -23.03
N LEU A 72 -18.27 5.07 -22.65
CA LEU A 72 -18.13 4.65 -21.27
C LEU A 72 -16.64 4.67 -20.92
N ASN A 73 -16.23 5.56 -20.03
CA ASN A 73 -14.88 5.60 -19.51
C ASN A 73 -14.85 4.86 -18.17
N LEU A 74 -14.29 3.67 -18.17
CA LEU A 74 -14.03 2.89 -16.96
C LEU A 74 -12.65 3.28 -16.42
N ILE A 75 -12.60 3.73 -15.16
CA ILE A 75 -11.36 3.93 -14.41
C ILE A 75 -11.27 2.81 -13.38
N ASP A 76 -10.36 1.88 -13.58
CA ASP A 76 -10.15 0.78 -12.62
C ASP A 76 -9.41 1.29 -11.39
N THR A 77 -9.79 0.79 -10.21
CA THR A 77 -9.27 1.27 -8.92
C THR A 77 -8.63 0.13 -8.14
N PRO A 78 -7.58 0.39 -7.35
CA PRO A 78 -7.10 -0.58 -6.36
C PRO A 78 -8.20 -0.96 -5.37
N GLY A 79 -8.12 -2.17 -4.82
CA GLY A 79 -9.07 -2.65 -3.80
C GLY A 79 -8.53 -2.66 -2.38
N HIS A 80 -7.24 -2.42 -2.17
CA HIS A 80 -6.57 -2.56 -0.87
C HIS A 80 -6.51 -1.23 -0.10
N VAL A 81 -6.58 -1.30 1.23
CA VAL A 81 -6.55 -0.12 2.12
C VAL A 81 -5.32 0.77 1.93
N ASP A 82 -4.16 0.18 1.68
CA ASP A 82 -2.92 0.94 1.44
C ASP A 82 -3.03 1.87 0.23
N PHE A 83 -3.93 1.57 -0.72
CA PHE A 83 -4.15 2.34 -1.94
C PHE A 83 -5.42 3.20 -1.92
N SER A 84 -5.96 3.49 -0.73
CA SER A 84 -7.16 4.34 -0.58
C SER A 84 -7.02 5.71 -1.24
N TYR A 85 -5.79 6.21 -1.34
CA TYR A 85 -5.49 7.45 -2.02
C TYR A 85 -5.68 7.38 -3.55
N GLU A 86 -5.25 6.28 -4.17
CA GLU A 86 -5.48 6.02 -5.60
C GLU A 86 -6.99 5.86 -5.87
N VAL A 87 -7.72 5.19 -4.97
CA VAL A 87 -9.18 5.07 -5.05
C VAL A 87 -9.83 6.45 -5.02
N SER A 88 -9.47 7.31 -4.07
CA SER A 88 -10.02 8.67 -3.96
C SER A 88 -9.81 9.49 -5.23
N ARG A 89 -8.65 9.37 -5.87
CA ARG A 89 -8.34 10.06 -7.15
C ARG A 89 -9.18 9.56 -8.31
N ALA A 90 -9.33 8.25 -8.43
CA ALA A 90 -10.16 7.65 -9.48
C ALA A 90 -11.62 8.05 -9.29
N LEU A 91 -12.14 8.05 -8.06
CA LEU A 91 -13.49 8.51 -7.72
C LEU A 91 -13.68 9.98 -8.12
N ALA A 92 -12.74 10.85 -7.80
CA ALA A 92 -12.82 12.28 -8.15
C ALA A 92 -12.88 12.53 -9.67
N ALA A 93 -12.42 11.59 -10.50
CA ALA A 93 -12.48 11.67 -11.96
C ALA A 93 -13.79 11.12 -12.56
N CYS A 94 -14.71 10.59 -11.74
CA CYS A 94 -15.94 9.92 -12.17
C CYS A 94 -17.21 10.72 -11.80
N GLU A 95 -18.33 10.38 -12.45
CA GLU A 95 -19.67 10.80 -12.10
C GLU A 95 -20.48 9.68 -11.40
N GLY A 96 -20.03 8.44 -11.48
CA GLY A 96 -20.69 7.30 -10.85
C GLY A 96 -19.75 6.16 -10.51
N VAL A 97 -20.26 5.23 -9.71
CA VAL A 97 -19.48 4.09 -9.22
C VAL A 97 -20.34 2.82 -9.18
N LEU A 98 -19.75 1.69 -9.58
CA LEU A 98 -20.31 0.38 -9.34
C LEU A 98 -19.78 -0.11 -7.98
N LEU A 99 -20.67 -0.25 -7.00
CA LEU A 99 -20.36 -0.85 -5.70
C LEU A 99 -20.55 -2.36 -5.79
N LEU A 100 -19.45 -3.08 -5.91
CA LEU A 100 -19.46 -4.53 -6.14
C LEU A 100 -19.41 -5.30 -4.82
N VAL A 101 -20.42 -6.15 -4.59
CA VAL A 101 -20.51 -7.00 -3.40
C VAL A 101 -20.60 -8.45 -3.83
N ASP A 102 -19.79 -9.32 -3.24
CA ASP A 102 -19.80 -10.78 -3.49
C ASP A 102 -21.03 -11.41 -2.83
N ALA A 103 -21.86 -12.13 -3.60
CA ALA A 103 -23.04 -12.82 -3.12
C ALA A 103 -22.75 -13.87 -2.02
N THR A 104 -21.52 -14.38 -1.92
CA THR A 104 -21.11 -15.38 -0.94
C THR A 104 -20.48 -14.77 0.32
N GLN A 105 -19.96 -13.56 0.23
CA GLN A 105 -19.26 -12.90 1.32
C GLN A 105 -20.02 -11.69 1.90
N GLY A 106 -20.90 -11.03 1.11
CA GLY A 106 -21.64 -9.83 1.48
C GLY A 106 -20.74 -8.63 1.73
N ILE A 107 -21.22 -7.66 2.51
CA ILE A 107 -20.50 -6.41 2.79
C ILE A 107 -19.25 -6.67 3.64
N GLN A 108 -18.14 -6.02 3.27
CA GLN A 108 -16.84 -6.10 3.94
C GLN A 108 -16.36 -4.69 4.33
N ALA A 109 -15.34 -4.57 5.21
CA ALA A 109 -14.86 -3.29 5.73
C ALA A 109 -14.47 -2.30 4.62
N GLN A 110 -13.70 -2.75 3.61
CA GLN A 110 -13.31 -1.91 2.47
C GLN A 110 -14.50 -1.48 1.60
N THR A 111 -15.58 -2.29 1.54
CA THR A 111 -16.81 -1.89 0.86
C THR A 111 -17.39 -0.63 1.48
N ILE A 112 -17.42 -0.56 2.81
CA ILE A 112 -17.96 0.57 3.56
C ILE A 112 -17.05 1.80 3.40
N SER A 113 -15.73 1.64 3.58
CA SER A 113 -14.79 2.77 3.47
C SER A 113 -14.80 3.37 2.05
N ASN A 114 -14.78 2.53 1.02
CA ASN A 114 -14.86 2.99 -0.36
C ASN A 114 -16.22 3.64 -0.70
N LEU A 115 -17.31 3.13 -0.09
CA LEU A 115 -18.63 3.76 -0.22
C LEU A 115 -18.63 5.18 0.35
N TYR A 116 -18.05 5.40 1.53
CA TYR A 116 -17.95 6.75 2.10
C TYR A 116 -17.16 7.69 1.21
N LEU A 117 -16.03 7.25 0.63
CA LEU A 117 -15.28 8.04 -0.34
C LEU A 117 -16.12 8.39 -1.57
N ALA A 118 -16.97 7.47 -2.05
CA ALA A 118 -17.87 7.74 -3.18
C ALA A 118 -18.95 8.76 -2.82
N ILE A 119 -19.51 8.71 -1.59
CA ILE A 119 -20.49 9.66 -1.07
C ILE A 119 -19.86 11.06 -0.92
N GLU A 120 -18.66 11.16 -0.37
CA GLU A 120 -17.91 12.42 -0.23
C GLU A 120 -17.66 13.10 -1.58
N ASN A 121 -17.46 12.31 -2.65
CA ASN A 121 -17.32 12.80 -4.00
C ASN A 121 -18.67 13.02 -4.73
N ASN A 122 -19.81 12.86 -4.05
CA ASN A 122 -21.17 13.01 -4.59
C ASN A 122 -21.44 12.17 -5.84
N LEU A 123 -20.93 10.94 -5.90
CA LEU A 123 -21.10 10.03 -7.03
C LEU A 123 -22.44 9.31 -6.99
N GLU A 124 -23.01 9.02 -8.17
CA GLU A 124 -24.11 8.07 -8.30
C GLU A 124 -23.62 6.65 -8.01
N ILE A 125 -24.24 5.99 -7.03
CA ILE A 125 -23.83 4.64 -6.58
C ILE A 125 -24.78 3.61 -7.17
N ILE A 126 -24.23 2.66 -7.92
CA ILE A 126 -24.95 1.51 -8.47
C ILE A 126 -24.50 0.27 -7.72
N PRO A 127 -25.31 -0.29 -6.82
CA PRO A 127 -24.97 -1.54 -6.15
C PRO A 127 -25.10 -2.73 -7.11
N VAL A 128 -24.07 -3.59 -7.12
CA VAL A 128 -24.02 -4.80 -7.96
C VAL A 128 -23.65 -5.99 -7.08
N ILE A 129 -24.54 -6.99 -7.00
CA ILE A 129 -24.24 -8.28 -6.35
C ILE A 129 -23.60 -9.18 -7.41
N ASN A 130 -22.32 -9.52 -7.20
CA ASN A 130 -21.54 -10.37 -8.11
C ASN A 130 -21.47 -11.81 -7.61
N LYS A 131 -21.06 -12.71 -8.51
CA LYS A 131 -20.93 -14.15 -8.24
C LYS A 131 -22.26 -14.85 -7.92
N VAL A 132 -23.35 -14.37 -8.51
CA VAL A 132 -24.70 -14.97 -8.32
C VAL A 132 -24.81 -16.40 -8.86
N ASP A 133 -23.82 -16.85 -9.63
CA ASP A 133 -23.68 -18.19 -10.17
C ASP A 133 -23.11 -19.21 -9.17
N MET A 134 -22.66 -18.77 -8.00
CA MET A 134 -22.06 -19.66 -6.99
C MET A 134 -23.14 -20.37 -6.16
N ASP A 135 -22.95 -21.65 -5.87
CA ASP A 135 -23.87 -22.45 -5.05
C ASP A 135 -24.07 -21.89 -3.62
N GLY A 136 -23.11 -21.14 -3.12
CA GLY A 136 -23.14 -20.47 -1.81
C GLY A 136 -23.67 -19.04 -1.82
N ALA A 137 -24.29 -18.58 -2.92
CA ALA A 137 -24.79 -17.22 -3.03
C ALA A 137 -25.97 -16.96 -2.09
N MET A 138 -25.85 -15.93 -1.23
CA MET A 138 -26.85 -15.50 -0.24
C MET A 138 -27.51 -14.19 -0.74
N ILE A 139 -28.16 -14.26 -1.92
CA ILE A 139 -28.68 -13.05 -2.60
C ILE A 139 -29.67 -12.27 -1.72
N PRO A 140 -30.69 -12.90 -1.06
CA PRO A 140 -31.63 -12.15 -0.22
C PRO A 140 -30.93 -11.42 0.93
N GLU A 141 -30.05 -12.10 1.65
CA GLU A 141 -29.34 -11.57 2.82
C GLU A 141 -28.41 -10.42 2.41
N VAL A 142 -27.67 -10.57 1.31
CA VAL A 142 -26.78 -9.52 0.79
C VAL A 142 -27.58 -8.33 0.24
N THR A 143 -28.76 -8.57 -0.33
CA THR A 143 -29.69 -7.50 -0.74
C THR A 143 -30.12 -6.68 0.45
N ASP A 144 -30.52 -7.32 1.55
CA ASP A 144 -30.95 -6.65 2.79
C ASP A 144 -29.78 -5.85 3.41
N GLU A 145 -28.57 -6.42 3.44
CA GLU A 145 -27.35 -5.71 3.90
C GLU A 145 -27.09 -4.43 3.08
N ILE A 146 -27.23 -4.48 1.76
CA ILE A 146 -27.02 -3.33 0.88
C ILE A 146 -28.11 -2.26 1.10
N ILE A 147 -29.37 -2.68 1.22
CA ILE A 147 -30.49 -1.76 1.49
C ILE A 147 -30.28 -1.03 2.82
N GLU A 148 -29.86 -1.74 3.86
CA GLU A 148 -29.60 -1.14 5.17
C GLU A 148 -28.42 -0.16 5.11
N LEU A 149 -27.36 -0.47 4.35
CA LEU A 149 -26.16 0.35 4.23
C LEU A 149 -26.39 1.63 3.41
N ILE A 150 -27.10 1.54 2.28
CA ILE A 150 -27.19 2.64 1.30
C ILE A 150 -28.57 3.33 1.35
N GLY A 151 -29.59 2.62 1.82
CA GLY A 151 -30.97 3.11 1.80
C GLY A 151 -31.63 3.04 0.42
N CYS A 152 -31.11 2.22 -0.50
CA CYS A 152 -31.68 2.00 -1.83
C CYS A 152 -32.85 1.01 -1.80
N LYS A 153 -33.57 0.84 -2.93
CA LYS A 153 -34.58 -0.21 -3.06
C LYS A 153 -33.97 -1.49 -3.64
N ALA A 154 -34.59 -2.63 -3.37
CA ALA A 154 -34.14 -3.91 -3.93
C ALA A 154 -34.08 -3.92 -5.48
N GLU A 155 -35.01 -3.20 -6.12
CA GLU A 155 -35.06 -3.05 -7.59
C GLU A 155 -33.89 -2.26 -8.18
N ASP A 156 -33.19 -1.48 -7.35
CA ASP A 156 -32.02 -0.72 -7.76
C ASP A 156 -30.72 -1.55 -7.77
N ILE A 157 -30.75 -2.75 -7.17
CA ILE A 157 -29.58 -3.63 -7.04
C ILE A 157 -29.51 -4.51 -8.27
N VAL A 158 -28.34 -4.49 -8.95
CA VAL A 158 -28.11 -5.30 -10.15
C VAL A 158 -27.47 -6.63 -9.74
N LEU A 159 -28.04 -7.73 -10.25
CA LEU A 159 -27.50 -9.08 -10.05
C LEU A 159 -26.60 -9.45 -11.23
N ALA A 160 -25.35 -9.84 -10.96
CA ALA A 160 -24.39 -10.13 -12.02
C ALA A 160 -23.46 -11.30 -11.70
N SER A 161 -22.85 -11.86 -12.73
CA SER A 161 -21.67 -12.72 -12.63
C SER A 161 -20.64 -12.30 -13.68
N GLY A 162 -19.54 -11.73 -13.22
CA GLY A 162 -18.40 -11.43 -14.08
C GLY A 162 -17.84 -12.67 -14.78
N LYS A 163 -17.89 -13.84 -14.12
CA LYS A 163 -17.38 -15.09 -14.66
C LYS A 163 -18.26 -15.65 -15.78
N THR A 164 -19.56 -15.73 -15.58
CA THR A 164 -20.50 -16.37 -16.52
C THR A 164 -21.13 -15.39 -17.50
N GLY A 165 -21.13 -14.08 -17.20
CA GLY A 165 -21.76 -13.04 -18.02
C GLY A 165 -23.22 -12.78 -17.71
N ILE A 166 -23.78 -13.44 -16.69
CA ILE A 166 -25.16 -13.18 -16.22
C ILE A 166 -25.28 -11.73 -15.78
N GLY A 167 -26.36 -11.04 -16.18
CA GLY A 167 -26.71 -9.69 -15.74
C GLY A 167 -25.83 -8.56 -16.29
N ILE A 168 -24.87 -8.83 -17.17
CA ILE A 168 -23.96 -7.78 -17.72
C ILE A 168 -24.72 -6.73 -18.53
N SER A 169 -25.74 -7.12 -19.29
CA SER A 169 -26.63 -6.18 -19.98
C SER A 169 -27.34 -5.23 -19.02
N ASP A 170 -27.71 -5.70 -17.83
CA ASP A 170 -28.41 -4.92 -16.82
C ASP A 170 -27.42 -3.96 -16.13
N VAL A 171 -26.16 -4.38 -15.92
CA VAL A 171 -25.08 -3.48 -15.47
C VAL A 171 -24.89 -2.34 -16.46
N PHE A 172 -24.80 -2.61 -17.78
CA PHE A 172 -24.69 -1.55 -18.77
C PHE A 172 -25.94 -0.64 -18.81
N ALA A 173 -27.12 -1.20 -18.71
CA ALA A 173 -28.35 -0.43 -18.64
C ALA A 173 -28.37 0.50 -17.42
N ALA A 174 -27.92 0.01 -16.25
CA ALA A 174 -27.80 0.82 -15.05
C ALA A 174 -26.78 1.96 -15.23
N ILE A 175 -25.59 1.68 -15.78
CA ILE A 175 -24.56 2.68 -16.06
C ILE A 175 -25.11 3.80 -16.95
N VAL A 176 -25.75 3.44 -18.08
CA VAL A 176 -26.25 4.42 -19.06
C VAL A 176 -27.40 5.26 -18.50
N ASN A 177 -28.34 4.63 -17.77
CA ASN A 177 -29.57 5.28 -17.31
C ASN A 177 -29.40 6.05 -15.99
N ARG A 178 -28.50 5.62 -15.09
CA ARG A 178 -28.39 6.18 -13.75
C ARG A 178 -27.22 7.13 -13.60
N ILE A 179 -26.05 6.80 -14.17
CA ILE A 179 -24.88 7.68 -14.05
C ILE A 179 -25.15 8.94 -14.88
N PRO A 180 -25.02 10.15 -14.27
CA PRO A 180 -25.23 11.39 -14.98
C PRO A 180 -24.14 11.62 -16.04
N ALA A 181 -24.49 12.34 -17.09
CA ALA A 181 -23.49 12.82 -18.05
C ALA A 181 -22.56 13.85 -17.39
N PRO A 182 -21.29 13.91 -17.82
CA PRO A 182 -20.37 14.94 -17.34
C PRO A 182 -20.93 16.35 -17.51
N LYS A 183 -20.74 17.18 -16.51
CA LYS A 183 -21.10 18.60 -16.56
C LYS A 183 -19.87 19.41 -16.92
N GLY A 184 -20.02 20.41 -17.78
CA GLY A 184 -18.94 21.32 -18.14
C GLY A 184 -19.22 22.06 -19.45
N ASP A 185 -18.47 23.12 -19.71
CA ASP A 185 -18.57 23.93 -20.93
C ASP A 185 -17.28 23.76 -21.75
N VAL A 186 -17.41 23.29 -22.99
CA VAL A 186 -16.29 23.13 -23.94
C VAL A 186 -15.63 24.47 -24.29
N LYS A 187 -16.35 25.60 -24.16
CA LYS A 187 -15.82 26.93 -24.47
C LYS A 187 -15.17 27.62 -23.24
N ALA A 188 -15.31 27.05 -22.05
CA ALA A 188 -14.65 27.57 -20.87
C ALA A 188 -13.12 27.37 -20.91
N PRO A 189 -12.35 28.07 -20.06
CA PRO A 189 -10.93 27.78 -19.90
C PRO A 189 -10.67 26.30 -19.59
N LEU A 190 -9.59 25.76 -20.14
CA LEU A 190 -9.21 24.36 -19.89
C LEU A 190 -9.02 24.13 -18.38
N GLN A 191 -9.72 23.13 -17.87
CA GLN A 191 -9.59 22.64 -16.50
C GLN A 191 -9.62 21.13 -16.53
N ALA A 192 -8.46 20.50 -16.39
CA ALA A 192 -8.31 19.06 -16.39
C ALA A 192 -7.62 18.59 -15.11
N LEU A 193 -8.16 17.53 -14.51
CA LEU A 193 -7.63 16.88 -13.31
C LEU A 193 -6.65 15.80 -13.69
N ILE A 194 -5.45 15.83 -13.14
CA ILE A 194 -4.45 14.77 -13.30
C ILE A 194 -4.75 13.71 -12.23
N PHE A 195 -5.19 12.53 -12.64
CA PHE A 195 -5.49 11.45 -11.69
C PHE A 195 -4.38 10.39 -11.60
N ASP A 196 -3.52 10.26 -12.62
CA ASP A 196 -2.35 9.37 -12.59
C ASP A 196 -1.26 9.80 -13.57
N SER A 197 -0.07 9.21 -13.47
CA SER A 197 1.03 9.41 -14.41
C SER A 197 1.93 8.18 -14.50
N VAL A 198 2.50 7.96 -15.69
CA VAL A 198 3.40 6.83 -15.97
C VAL A 198 4.65 7.34 -16.68
N PHE A 199 5.81 6.91 -16.24
CA PHE A 199 7.06 7.21 -16.92
C PHE A 199 7.35 6.23 -18.06
N ASN A 200 7.67 6.77 -19.21
CA ASN A 200 8.14 6.01 -20.35
C ASN A 200 9.54 6.49 -20.74
N SER A 201 10.51 5.60 -20.85
CA SER A 201 11.91 5.93 -21.13
C SER A 201 12.12 6.71 -22.44
N PHE A 202 11.23 6.55 -23.42
CA PHE A 202 11.32 7.20 -24.74
C PHE A 202 10.48 8.48 -24.84
N ARG A 203 9.35 8.55 -24.11
CA ARG A 203 8.36 9.63 -24.24
C ARG A 203 8.35 10.58 -23.03
N GLY A 204 9.10 10.27 -21.97
CA GLY A 204 9.03 11.00 -20.72
C GLY A 204 7.77 10.63 -19.90
N ILE A 205 7.27 11.56 -19.11
CA ILE A 205 6.08 11.32 -18.27
C ILE A 205 4.83 11.47 -19.13
N ILE A 206 4.01 10.43 -19.12
CA ILE A 206 2.67 10.39 -19.71
C ILE A 206 1.69 10.70 -18.57
N VAL A 207 0.94 11.77 -18.70
CA VAL A 207 0.00 12.23 -17.68
C VAL A 207 -1.41 11.82 -18.08
N TYR A 208 -2.13 11.15 -17.18
CA TYR A 208 -3.54 10.79 -17.36
C TYR A 208 -4.43 11.84 -16.72
N TYR A 209 -5.42 12.29 -17.47
CA TYR A 209 -6.29 13.38 -17.04
C TYR A 209 -7.75 13.13 -17.35
N ARG A 210 -8.60 13.86 -16.61
CA ARG A 210 -10.03 14.03 -16.85
C ARG A 210 -10.31 15.51 -17.14
N ILE A 211 -10.92 15.85 -18.27
CA ILE A 211 -11.26 17.24 -18.61
C ILE A 211 -12.63 17.59 -18.02
N PHE A 212 -12.67 18.56 -17.11
CA PHE A 212 -13.89 19.09 -16.50
C PHE A 212 -14.46 20.27 -17.26
N ALA A 213 -13.62 21.09 -17.88
CA ALA A 213 -14.02 22.22 -18.72
C ALA A 213 -13.02 22.50 -19.83
N GLY A 214 -13.47 23.08 -20.91
CA GLY A 214 -12.62 23.43 -22.05
C GLY A 214 -12.27 22.25 -22.94
N SER A 215 -11.18 22.38 -23.66
CA SER A 215 -10.55 21.35 -24.49
C SER A 215 -9.04 21.52 -24.49
N ILE A 216 -8.34 20.49 -24.91
CA ILE A 216 -6.88 20.50 -25.09
C ILE A 216 -6.52 20.06 -26.50
N LYS A 217 -5.64 20.81 -27.16
CA LYS A 217 -5.20 20.54 -28.54
C LYS A 217 -3.74 20.11 -28.55
N LYS A 218 -3.42 19.24 -29.51
CA LYS A 218 -2.04 18.92 -29.81
C LYS A 218 -1.28 20.18 -30.19
N GLY A 219 -0.07 20.36 -29.62
CA GLY A 219 0.79 21.54 -29.84
C GLY A 219 0.41 22.76 -29.01
N GLU A 220 -0.66 22.70 -28.23
CA GLU A 220 -1.05 23.79 -27.32
C GLU A 220 -0.08 23.90 -26.14
N LYS A 221 0.15 25.13 -25.65
CA LYS A 221 0.95 25.36 -24.47
C LYS A 221 0.07 25.25 -23.22
N VAL A 222 0.40 24.29 -22.38
CA VAL A 222 -0.32 23.98 -21.14
C VAL A 222 0.49 24.35 -19.90
N LYS A 223 -0.18 24.55 -18.80
CA LYS A 223 0.40 24.92 -17.52
C LYS A 223 -0.10 24.00 -16.42
N PHE A 224 0.80 23.49 -15.59
CA PHE A 224 0.52 22.75 -14.36
C PHE A 224 0.32 23.77 -13.24
N PHE A 225 -0.82 23.73 -12.59
CA PHE A 225 -1.26 24.79 -11.68
C PHE A 225 -0.39 24.85 -10.39
N SER A 226 -0.05 23.71 -9.80
CA SER A 226 0.71 23.64 -8.52
C SER A 226 2.19 23.97 -8.69
N THR A 227 2.80 23.62 -9.83
CA THR A 227 4.24 23.82 -10.08
C THR A 227 4.53 25.06 -10.89
N ASP A 228 3.53 25.72 -11.43
CA ASP A 228 3.62 26.90 -12.33
C ASP A 228 4.43 26.65 -13.62
N GLN A 229 4.75 25.36 -13.90
CA GLN A 229 5.54 24.97 -15.07
C GLN A 229 4.68 24.91 -16.31
N THR A 230 5.26 25.24 -17.46
CA THR A 230 4.56 25.27 -18.76
C THR A 230 5.27 24.42 -19.79
N TYR A 231 4.49 23.64 -20.55
CA TYR A 231 4.98 22.69 -21.57
C TYR A 231 4.10 22.74 -22.79
N PHE A 232 4.60 22.19 -23.89
CA PHE A 232 3.78 21.94 -25.08
C PHE A 232 3.12 20.57 -24.98
N ALA A 233 1.87 20.46 -25.39
CA ALA A 233 1.15 19.22 -25.54
C ALA A 233 1.62 18.50 -26.82
N ASP A 234 2.74 17.82 -26.79
CA ASP A 234 3.33 17.16 -27.96
C ASP A 234 2.37 16.12 -28.55
N GLU A 235 1.67 15.41 -27.69
CA GLU A 235 0.66 14.42 -28.05
C GLU A 235 -0.47 14.46 -27.02
N VAL A 236 -1.71 14.39 -27.51
CA VAL A 236 -2.92 14.22 -26.68
C VAL A 236 -3.76 13.08 -27.26
N GLY A 237 -4.58 12.45 -26.45
CA GLY A 237 -5.42 11.36 -26.92
C GLY A 237 -6.27 10.75 -25.82
N ILE A 238 -6.91 9.64 -26.16
CA ILE A 238 -7.77 8.84 -25.29
C ILE A 238 -7.14 7.50 -24.99
N LEU A 239 -7.60 6.86 -23.92
CA LEU A 239 -7.13 5.55 -23.47
C LEU A 239 -8.11 4.48 -23.92
N LYS A 240 -7.68 3.64 -24.87
CA LYS A 240 -8.26 2.34 -25.15
C LYS A 240 -7.37 1.26 -24.53
N LEU A 241 -7.27 0.07 -25.11
CA LEU A 241 -6.24 -0.88 -24.69
C LEU A 241 -4.83 -0.29 -24.80
N GLY A 242 -4.64 0.63 -25.74
CA GLY A 242 -3.46 1.45 -25.93
C GLY A 242 -3.84 2.91 -26.07
N MET A 243 -2.84 3.76 -26.18
CA MET A 243 -3.01 5.19 -26.39
C MET A 243 -3.47 5.48 -27.81
N GLU A 244 -4.68 6.02 -27.99
CA GLU A 244 -5.20 6.47 -29.30
C GLU A 244 -5.05 7.98 -29.44
N LYS A 245 -4.20 8.42 -30.36
CA LYS A 245 -3.91 9.84 -30.61
C LYS A 245 -5.14 10.59 -31.12
N ARG A 246 -5.30 11.81 -30.67
CA ARG A 246 -6.32 12.77 -31.14
C ARG A 246 -5.68 14.12 -31.40
N ASP A 247 -6.29 14.91 -32.29
CA ASP A 247 -5.87 16.29 -32.51
C ASP A 247 -6.39 17.21 -31.40
N GLU A 248 -7.55 16.88 -30.83
CA GLU A 248 -8.21 17.60 -29.76
C GLU A 248 -9.01 16.64 -28.87
N VAL A 249 -9.01 16.88 -27.56
CA VAL A 249 -9.78 16.15 -26.52
C VAL A 249 -10.64 17.16 -25.78
N PHE A 250 -11.90 16.81 -25.50
CA PHE A 250 -12.92 17.75 -25.03
C PHE A 250 -13.34 17.50 -23.58
N CYS A 251 -14.02 18.48 -23.02
CA CYS A 251 -14.70 18.37 -21.75
C CYS A 251 -15.56 17.10 -21.70
N GLY A 252 -15.43 16.34 -20.63
CA GLY A 252 -16.07 15.04 -20.43
C GLY A 252 -15.19 13.84 -20.72
N ASP A 253 -14.14 13.99 -21.52
CA ASP A 253 -13.25 12.87 -21.87
C ASP A 253 -12.22 12.57 -20.76
N VAL A 254 -11.85 11.30 -20.68
CA VAL A 254 -10.68 10.79 -19.98
C VAL A 254 -9.60 10.47 -20.99
N GLY A 255 -8.39 10.98 -20.80
CA GLY A 255 -7.34 10.86 -21.78
C GLY A 255 -5.93 11.01 -21.20
N TYR A 256 -4.98 11.17 -22.11
CA TYR A 256 -3.57 11.35 -21.77
C TYR A 256 -2.94 12.52 -22.52
N ILE A 257 -1.86 13.05 -21.93
CA ILE A 257 -0.99 14.04 -22.56
C ILE A 257 0.47 13.63 -22.40
N ILE A 258 1.26 13.87 -23.42
CA ILE A 258 2.72 13.74 -23.42
C ILE A 258 3.29 15.14 -23.65
N THR A 259 4.17 15.56 -22.76
CA THR A 259 4.77 16.91 -22.76
C THR A 259 6.29 16.86 -22.74
N GLY A 260 6.90 15.66 -22.83
CA GLY A 260 8.36 15.49 -22.78
C GLY A 260 9.00 15.75 -21.40
N ILE A 261 8.22 15.88 -20.33
CA ILE A 261 8.70 16.04 -18.97
C ILE A 261 9.48 14.79 -18.53
N LYS A 262 10.65 14.99 -17.94
CA LYS A 262 11.51 13.90 -17.45
C LYS A 262 11.65 13.85 -15.93
N ASN A 263 11.26 14.90 -15.23
CA ASN A 263 11.40 15.03 -13.78
C ASN A 263 10.04 14.88 -13.10
N ALA A 264 9.90 13.86 -12.23
CA ALA A 264 8.66 13.58 -11.49
C ALA A 264 8.17 14.75 -10.63
N LYS A 265 9.09 15.56 -10.12
CA LYS A 265 8.74 16.71 -9.26
C LYS A 265 7.97 17.82 -9.99
N GLU A 266 7.97 17.80 -11.32
CA GLU A 266 7.29 18.78 -12.16
C GLU A 266 5.83 18.42 -12.43
N VAL A 267 5.44 17.15 -12.22
CA VAL A 267 4.06 16.66 -12.35
C VAL A 267 3.60 16.12 -11.01
N LYS A 268 2.59 16.76 -10.45
CA LYS A 268 1.91 16.24 -9.26
C LYS A 268 0.59 15.60 -9.67
N VAL A 269 0.40 14.36 -9.27
CA VAL A 269 -0.91 13.72 -9.40
C VAL A 269 -1.88 14.45 -8.48
N GLY A 270 -3.09 14.76 -8.96
CA GLY A 270 -4.04 15.62 -8.27
C GLY A 270 -3.95 17.09 -8.65
N ASP A 271 -2.99 17.47 -9.48
CA ASP A 271 -2.88 18.85 -9.95
C ASP A 271 -3.89 19.16 -11.06
N THR A 272 -4.11 20.44 -11.29
CA THR A 272 -4.95 20.96 -12.35
C THR A 272 -4.10 21.38 -13.54
N LEU A 273 -4.43 20.85 -14.72
CA LEU A 273 -3.84 21.26 -15.99
C LEU A 273 -4.73 22.33 -16.64
N THR A 274 -4.12 23.42 -17.11
CA THR A 274 -4.82 24.52 -17.77
C THR A 274 -4.08 24.98 -19.03
N SER A 275 -4.77 25.73 -19.91
CA SER A 275 -4.16 26.36 -21.08
C SER A 275 -3.43 27.65 -20.67
N VAL A 276 -2.27 27.89 -21.27
CA VAL A 276 -1.54 29.17 -21.07
C VAL A 276 -2.25 30.33 -21.76
N ALA A 277 -2.91 30.08 -22.91
CA ALA A 277 -3.63 31.09 -23.67
C ALA A 277 -4.90 31.59 -22.97
N ASN A 278 -5.58 30.70 -22.25
CA ASN A 278 -6.82 31.02 -21.52
C ASN A 278 -6.80 30.23 -20.19
N PRO A 279 -6.03 30.68 -19.17
CA PRO A 279 -5.84 29.94 -17.94
C PRO A 279 -7.10 29.99 -17.06
N THR A 280 -7.39 28.87 -16.39
CA THR A 280 -8.38 28.87 -15.30
C THR A 280 -7.87 29.65 -14.09
N LEU A 281 -8.79 30.27 -13.35
CA LEU A 281 -8.49 31.03 -12.14
C LEU A 281 -8.51 30.16 -10.88
N SER A 282 -9.10 28.99 -10.93
CA SER A 282 -9.22 28.07 -9.79
C SER A 282 -8.67 26.69 -10.15
N ARG A 283 -8.03 26.07 -9.18
CA ARG A 283 -7.71 24.63 -9.28
C ARG A 283 -8.96 23.81 -8.99
N ILE A 284 -8.92 22.56 -9.41
CA ILE A 284 -9.91 21.55 -8.99
C ILE A 284 -9.60 21.19 -7.54
N ASP A 285 -10.61 21.33 -6.66
CA ASP A 285 -10.46 21.00 -5.23
C ASP A 285 -10.52 19.49 -5.02
N GLY A 286 -9.98 19.05 -3.89
CA GLY A 286 -10.11 17.66 -3.42
C GLY A 286 -8.83 16.84 -3.39
N PHE A 287 -7.66 17.44 -3.60
CA PHE A 287 -6.40 16.71 -3.51
C PHE A 287 -5.56 17.14 -2.32
N GLU A 288 -5.36 16.18 -1.40
CA GLU A 288 -4.39 16.28 -0.32
C GLU A 288 -3.06 15.65 -0.76
N ASP A 289 -1.95 16.16 -0.22
CA ASP A 289 -0.64 15.52 -0.39
C ASP A 289 -0.66 14.15 0.32
N VAL A 290 -0.14 13.14 -0.37
CA VAL A 290 -0.03 11.78 0.18
C VAL A 290 0.92 11.79 1.36
N LYS A 291 0.45 11.30 2.50
CA LYS A 291 1.28 11.15 3.71
C LYS A 291 1.71 9.70 3.84
N SER A 292 3.02 9.49 3.86
CA SER A 292 3.58 8.18 4.16
C SER A 292 3.24 7.76 5.59
N MET A 293 2.78 6.52 5.75
CA MET A 293 2.35 5.95 7.03
C MET A 293 3.43 5.06 7.64
N VAL A 294 4.19 4.36 6.79
CA VAL A 294 5.23 3.41 7.17
C VAL A 294 6.55 3.85 6.55
N PHE A 295 7.63 3.76 7.32
CA PHE A 295 8.97 4.16 6.92
C PHE A 295 9.95 3.01 7.13
N ALA A 296 10.74 2.69 6.11
CA ALA A 296 11.83 1.73 6.21
C ALA A 296 13.06 2.19 5.43
N GLY A 297 14.23 1.77 5.85
CA GLY A 297 15.46 1.97 5.09
C GLY A 297 15.57 0.90 3.99
N ILE A 298 15.94 1.29 2.79
CA ILE A 298 16.28 0.39 1.67
C ILE A 298 17.76 0.56 1.36
N PHE A 299 18.52 -0.53 1.46
CA PHE A 299 19.96 -0.56 1.24
C PHE A 299 20.30 -1.59 0.17
N PRO A 300 21.29 -1.33 -0.70
CA PRO A 300 21.78 -2.36 -1.63
C PRO A 300 22.53 -3.45 -0.86
N VAL A 301 22.43 -4.70 -1.30
CA VAL A 301 23.22 -5.81 -0.74
C VAL A 301 24.71 -5.55 -0.95
N ASP A 302 25.08 -5.12 -2.16
CA ASP A 302 26.44 -4.71 -2.51
C ASP A 302 26.55 -3.17 -2.39
N THR A 303 27.38 -2.66 -1.51
CA THR A 303 27.53 -1.22 -1.25
C THR A 303 27.94 -0.43 -2.49
N ASP A 304 28.67 -1.06 -3.43
CA ASP A 304 29.10 -0.44 -4.69
C ASP A 304 27.92 -0.15 -5.64
N LYS A 305 26.76 -0.78 -5.44
CA LYS A 305 25.55 -0.58 -6.25
C LYS A 305 24.64 0.55 -5.77
N PHE A 306 25.10 1.39 -4.86
CA PHE A 306 24.28 2.48 -4.32
C PHE A 306 23.79 3.46 -5.40
N GLU A 307 24.66 3.84 -6.36
CA GLU A 307 24.28 4.73 -7.45
C GLU A 307 23.25 4.10 -8.40
N GLU A 308 23.38 2.79 -8.67
CA GLU A 308 22.39 2.06 -9.47
C GLU A 308 21.04 2.00 -8.74
N LEU A 309 21.06 1.75 -7.42
CA LEU A 309 19.84 1.77 -6.61
C LEU A 309 19.18 3.15 -6.61
N ARG A 310 19.95 4.22 -6.55
CA ARG A 310 19.42 5.60 -6.64
C ARG A 310 18.66 5.81 -7.94
N ASP A 311 19.27 5.45 -9.08
CA ASP A 311 18.63 5.58 -10.38
C ASP A 311 17.35 4.76 -10.48
N CYS A 312 17.31 3.57 -9.85
CA CYS A 312 16.12 2.73 -9.79
C CYS A 312 15.01 3.36 -8.92
N MET A 313 15.37 3.91 -7.75
CA MET A 313 14.43 4.60 -6.86
C MET A 313 13.82 5.84 -7.53
N GLU A 314 14.62 6.62 -8.23
CA GLU A 314 14.13 7.77 -9.01
C GLU A 314 13.15 7.34 -10.11
N LYS A 315 13.44 6.25 -10.84
CA LYS A 315 12.53 5.69 -11.85
C LYS A 315 11.24 5.13 -11.25
N LEU A 316 11.32 4.47 -10.09
CA LEU A 316 10.14 4.00 -9.37
C LEU A 316 9.26 5.16 -8.92
N GLN A 317 9.84 6.23 -8.37
CA GLN A 317 9.11 7.43 -7.95
C GLN A 317 8.39 8.12 -9.12
N LEU A 318 8.94 8.04 -10.34
CA LEU A 318 8.27 8.54 -11.55
C LEU A 318 6.97 7.79 -11.84
N ASN A 319 6.92 6.51 -11.47
CA ASN A 319 5.77 5.63 -11.68
C ASN A 319 4.86 5.51 -10.45
N ASP A 320 5.33 5.97 -9.29
CA ASP A 320 4.63 5.86 -8.03
C ASP A 320 4.84 7.14 -7.21
N ALA A 321 3.92 8.09 -7.38
CA ALA A 321 4.00 9.39 -6.72
C ALA A 321 3.84 9.31 -5.19
N SER A 322 3.40 8.18 -4.65
CA SER A 322 3.25 7.96 -3.21
C SER A 322 4.56 7.55 -2.53
N LEU A 323 5.53 7.05 -3.31
CA LEU A 323 6.85 6.70 -2.81
C LEU A 323 7.68 7.95 -2.52
N THR A 324 8.06 8.14 -1.27
CA THR A 324 9.01 9.19 -0.86
C THR A 324 10.31 8.55 -0.42
N PHE A 325 11.44 9.16 -0.72
CA PHE A 325 12.72 8.67 -0.23
C PHE A 325 13.75 9.81 -0.02
N GLU A 326 14.62 9.62 0.93
CA GLU A 326 15.74 10.51 1.28
C GLU A 326 17.00 9.68 1.56
N LEU A 327 18.16 10.31 1.47
CA LEU A 327 19.42 9.63 1.75
C LEU A 327 19.51 9.19 3.21
N GLU A 328 19.90 7.94 3.43
CA GLU A 328 20.17 7.39 4.76
C GLU A 328 21.54 6.73 4.79
N THR A 329 22.21 6.81 5.94
CA THR A 329 23.49 6.13 6.17
C THR A 329 23.37 5.24 7.39
N SER A 330 23.68 3.97 7.23
CA SER A 330 23.76 2.98 8.30
C SER A 330 25.21 2.59 8.56
N GLN A 331 25.59 2.44 9.82
CA GLN A 331 26.91 1.94 10.18
C GLN A 331 27.12 0.50 9.75
N ALA A 332 26.05 -0.29 9.73
CA ALA A 332 26.09 -1.71 9.36
C ALA A 332 25.95 -1.94 7.85
N LEU A 333 25.14 -1.12 7.14
CA LEU A 333 24.73 -1.36 5.75
C LEU A 333 25.32 -0.34 4.75
N GLY A 334 25.99 0.72 5.22
CA GLY A 334 26.53 1.77 4.37
C GLY A 334 25.49 2.80 3.92
N PHE A 335 25.56 3.21 2.65
CA PHE A 335 24.63 4.19 2.07
C PHE A 335 23.39 3.51 1.52
N GLY A 336 22.23 4.14 1.74
CA GLY A 336 20.92 3.68 1.28
C GLY A 336 19.91 4.82 1.30
N PHE A 337 18.63 4.47 1.34
CA PHE A 337 17.52 5.40 1.33
C PHE A 337 16.55 5.11 2.45
N ARG A 338 16.13 6.15 3.16
CA ARG A 338 14.95 6.13 4.02
C ARG A 338 13.72 6.36 3.17
N CYS A 339 12.87 5.36 3.06
CA CYS A 339 11.68 5.39 2.21
C CYS A 339 10.41 5.51 3.06
N GLY A 340 9.45 6.28 2.56
CA GLY A 340 8.11 6.37 3.10
C GLY A 340 7.12 5.68 2.17
N PHE A 341 6.23 4.88 2.75
CA PHE A 341 5.24 4.03 2.09
C PHE A 341 3.85 4.30 2.62
N LEU A 342 2.83 3.99 1.82
CA LEU A 342 1.42 4.07 2.23
C LEU A 342 1.09 3.05 3.34
N GLY A 343 1.66 1.84 3.23
CA GLY A 343 1.49 0.75 4.17
C GLY A 343 2.51 -0.36 3.92
N LEU A 344 2.32 -1.50 4.58
CA LEU A 344 3.22 -2.65 4.42
C LEU A 344 3.15 -3.30 3.04
N LEU A 345 1.95 -3.47 2.50
CA LEU A 345 1.78 -4.05 1.17
C LEU A 345 2.46 -3.18 0.12
N HIS A 346 2.35 -1.85 0.23
CA HIS A 346 3.07 -0.93 -0.65
C HIS A 346 4.58 -1.11 -0.53
N MET A 347 5.12 -1.26 0.68
CA MET A 347 6.55 -1.53 0.90
C MET A 347 7.00 -2.84 0.23
N GLU A 348 6.24 -3.92 0.39
CA GLU A 348 6.53 -5.21 -0.26
C GLU A 348 6.52 -5.11 -1.77
N ILE A 349 5.53 -4.41 -2.34
CA ILE A 349 5.41 -4.18 -3.78
C ILE A 349 6.63 -3.41 -4.31
N ILE A 350 7.06 -2.34 -3.64
CA ILE A 350 8.26 -1.59 -4.04
C ILE A 350 9.51 -2.47 -3.99
N GLN A 351 9.66 -3.29 -2.96
CA GLN A 351 10.78 -4.22 -2.85
C GLN A 351 10.78 -5.26 -3.99
N GLU A 352 9.63 -5.89 -4.27
CA GLU A 352 9.51 -6.85 -5.37
C GLU A 352 9.73 -6.20 -6.74
N ARG A 353 9.28 -4.96 -6.95
CA ARG A 353 9.53 -4.20 -8.17
C ARG A 353 11.01 -3.89 -8.37
N LEU A 354 11.73 -3.50 -7.30
CA LEU A 354 13.19 -3.32 -7.36
C LEU A 354 13.90 -4.60 -7.81
N GLU A 355 13.47 -5.74 -7.30
CA GLU A 355 14.05 -7.03 -7.66
C GLU A 355 13.71 -7.46 -9.09
N ARG A 356 12.41 -7.41 -9.48
CA ARG A 356 11.94 -7.95 -10.77
C ARG A 356 12.15 -7.00 -11.94
N GLU A 357 11.87 -5.71 -11.79
CA GLU A 357 11.96 -4.74 -12.88
C GLU A 357 13.40 -4.22 -13.08
N PHE A 358 14.17 -4.10 -11.98
CA PHE A 358 15.50 -3.49 -12.00
C PHE A 358 16.63 -4.45 -11.63
N ASN A 359 16.33 -5.71 -11.30
CA ASN A 359 17.31 -6.72 -10.85
C ASN A 359 18.19 -6.22 -9.69
N GLN A 360 17.58 -5.45 -8.76
CA GLN A 360 18.23 -4.91 -7.57
C GLN A 360 17.79 -5.67 -6.34
N THR A 361 18.67 -6.48 -5.76
CA THR A 361 18.42 -7.13 -4.48
C THR A 361 18.74 -6.11 -3.36
N VAL A 362 17.76 -5.87 -2.48
CA VAL A 362 17.87 -4.85 -1.43
C VAL A 362 17.64 -5.44 -0.05
N ILE A 363 18.23 -4.80 0.96
CA ILE A 363 17.97 -5.05 2.36
C ILE A 363 17.00 -3.98 2.86
N THR A 364 15.86 -4.41 3.39
CA THR A 364 14.88 -3.53 4.00
C THR A 364 15.02 -3.58 5.52
N THR A 365 15.16 -2.41 6.16
CA THR A 365 15.24 -2.33 7.62
C THR A 365 13.87 -2.51 8.26
N VAL A 366 13.84 -2.63 9.59
CA VAL A 366 12.59 -2.71 10.38
C VAL A 366 11.70 -1.52 10.03
N PRO A 367 10.44 -1.77 9.58
CA PRO A 367 9.51 -0.68 9.31
C PRO A 367 9.12 0.02 10.61
N ASN A 368 9.01 1.33 10.55
CA ASN A 368 8.58 2.18 11.64
C ASN A 368 7.46 3.11 11.15
N VAL A 369 6.64 3.58 12.07
CA VAL A 369 5.69 4.67 11.84
C VAL A 369 6.36 6.01 12.15
N SER A 370 5.73 7.11 11.77
CA SER A 370 6.19 8.46 12.15
C SER A 370 5.68 8.82 13.53
N PHE A 371 6.58 9.18 14.43
CA PHE A 371 6.28 9.71 15.77
C PHE A 371 6.52 11.22 15.81
N ILE A 372 5.95 11.90 16.80
CA ILE A 372 6.23 13.31 17.09
C ILE A 372 6.88 13.38 18.46
N ALA A 373 8.13 13.84 18.49
CA ALA A 373 8.86 14.09 19.73
C ALA A 373 8.84 15.60 20.06
N HIS A 374 8.42 15.93 21.27
CA HIS A 374 8.47 17.29 21.81
C HIS A 374 9.67 17.39 22.74
N THR A 375 10.57 18.28 22.45
CA THR A 375 11.75 18.51 23.30
C THR A 375 11.40 19.45 24.47
N VAL A 376 12.20 19.39 25.53
CA VAL A 376 12.07 20.31 26.70
C VAL A 376 12.27 21.78 26.31
N ASN A 377 12.93 22.05 25.18
CA ASN A 377 13.13 23.39 24.65
C ASN A 377 11.94 23.89 23.79
N GLY A 378 10.87 23.10 23.63
CA GLY A 378 9.69 23.44 22.84
C GLY A 378 9.82 23.15 21.33
N GLU A 379 10.90 22.50 20.89
CA GLU A 379 11.05 22.05 19.51
C GLU A 379 10.22 20.81 19.26
N VAL A 380 9.57 20.72 18.11
CA VAL A 380 8.77 19.57 17.66
C VAL A 380 9.51 18.87 16.53
N ILE A 381 9.87 17.61 16.75
CA ILE A 381 10.67 16.81 15.81
C ILE A 381 9.79 15.64 15.33
N GLN A 382 9.66 15.50 14.01
CA GLN A 382 9.08 14.32 13.41
C GLN A 382 10.11 13.20 13.33
N VAL A 383 9.81 12.06 13.96
CA VAL A 383 10.74 10.94 14.13
C VAL A 383 10.22 9.74 13.34
N HIS A 384 10.74 9.54 12.15
CA HIS A 384 10.46 8.39 11.28
C HIS A 384 11.64 7.39 11.21
N ASN A 385 12.78 7.78 11.78
CA ASN A 385 13.98 6.96 11.92
C ASN A 385 14.36 6.84 13.40
N PRO A 386 14.60 5.63 13.94
CA PRO A 386 15.03 5.46 15.34
C PRO A 386 16.28 6.27 15.73
N ALA A 387 17.14 6.57 14.75
CA ALA A 387 18.35 7.39 14.98
C ALA A 387 18.03 8.87 15.29
N LEU A 388 16.88 9.36 14.82
CA LEU A 388 16.43 10.75 15.04
C LEU A 388 15.76 10.98 16.39
N LEU A 389 15.49 9.92 17.18
CA LEU A 389 14.86 10.08 18.48
C LEU A 389 15.81 10.83 19.41
N PRO A 390 15.40 12.00 19.95
CA PRO A 390 16.21 12.73 20.91
C PRO A 390 16.48 11.94 22.17
N ASP A 391 17.57 12.26 22.87
CA ASP A 391 17.87 11.65 24.15
C ASP A 391 16.71 11.81 25.15
N PRO A 392 16.43 10.83 26.00
CA PRO A 392 15.34 10.89 27.00
C PRO A 392 15.42 12.14 27.91
N SER A 393 16.64 12.65 28.19
CA SER A 393 16.85 13.85 28.98
C SER A 393 16.40 15.14 28.28
N ARG A 394 16.29 15.13 26.96
CA ARG A 394 15.87 16.27 26.12
C ARG A 394 14.43 16.14 25.64
N THR A 395 13.78 15.01 25.87
CA THR A 395 12.42 14.70 25.41
C THR A 395 11.43 15.00 26.51
N ALA A 396 10.45 15.88 26.25
CA ALA A 396 9.37 16.19 27.16
C ALA A 396 8.24 15.16 27.04
N LYS A 397 7.83 14.85 25.80
CA LYS A 397 6.81 13.81 25.47
C LYS A 397 7.03 13.28 24.06
N ILE A 398 6.48 12.10 23.80
CA ILE A 398 6.43 11.51 22.47
C ILE A 398 4.99 11.16 22.16
N GLU A 399 4.55 11.47 20.95
CA GLU A 399 3.22 11.12 20.45
C GLU A 399 3.34 10.05 19.38
N GLU A 400 2.48 9.03 19.44
CA GLU A 400 2.36 7.98 18.42
C GLU A 400 1.10 8.17 17.57
N PRO A 401 1.12 7.76 16.29
CA PRO A 401 -0.05 7.86 15.42
C PRO A 401 -1.10 6.83 15.83
N TYR A 402 -2.34 7.29 15.93
CA TYR A 402 -3.53 6.48 16.20
C TYR A 402 -4.39 6.35 14.96
N ILE A 403 -5.06 5.22 14.88
CA ILE A 403 -6.02 4.91 13.82
C ILE A 403 -7.37 4.53 14.42
N LYS A 404 -8.41 4.74 13.64
CA LYS A 404 -9.72 4.12 13.82
C LYS A 404 -9.78 2.90 12.92
N ALA A 405 -9.78 1.73 13.53
CA ALA A 405 -9.79 0.42 12.89
C ALA A 405 -11.22 -0.11 12.84
N GLN A 406 -11.69 -0.52 11.68
CA GLN A 406 -13.00 -1.10 11.43
C GLN A 406 -12.84 -2.55 11.03
N ILE A 407 -13.49 -3.45 11.77
CA ILE A 407 -13.42 -4.90 11.55
C ILE A 407 -14.82 -5.44 11.38
N ILE A 408 -15.09 -6.10 10.23
CA ILE A 408 -16.35 -6.80 10.00
C ILE A 408 -16.09 -8.29 10.04
N THR A 409 -16.90 -9.00 10.80
CA THR A 409 -16.73 -10.45 11.01
C THR A 409 -18.07 -11.13 11.36
N LYS A 410 -18.01 -12.46 11.54
CA LYS A 410 -19.13 -13.24 12.10
C LYS A 410 -19.17 -13.11 13.62
N PRO A 411 -20.37 -13.18 14.26
CA PRO A 411 -20.51 -13.04 15.72
C PRO A 411 -19.65 -14.02 16.53
N GLU A 412 -19.41 -15.23 16.04
CA GLU A 412 -18.61 -16.26 16.70
C GLU A 412 -17.15 -15.86 16.96
N TYR A 413 -16.60 -14.90 16.18
CA TYR A 413 -15.20 -14.45 16.30
C TYR A 413 -15.01 -13.17 17.13
N ILE A 414 -16.09 -12.58 17.66
CA ILE A 414 -16.02 -11.33 18.47
C ILE A 414 -15.01 -11.48 19.61
N GLY A 415 -15.08 -12.57 20.37
CA GLY A 415 -14.20 -12.82 21.51
C GLY A 415 -12.71 -12.87 21.14
N ASN A 416 -12.38 -13.52 20.01
CA ASN A 416 -11.01 -13.62 19.51
C ASN A 416 -10.49 -12.25 19.11
N ILE A 417 -11.29 -11.47 18.37
CA ILE A 417 -10.93 -10.13 17.90
C ILE A 417 -10.78 -9.17 19.09
N MET A 418 -11.69 -9.21 20.07
CA MET A 418 -11.58 -8.42 21.29
C MET A 418 -10.25 -8.70 22.00
N THR A 419 -9.90 -9.97 22.17
CA THR A 419 -8.64 -10.37 22.80
C THR A 419 -7.43 -9.88 22.01
N LEU A 420 -7.45 -10.03 20.67
CA LEU A 420 -6.38 -9.56 19.79
C LEU A 420 -6.22 -8.03 19.90
N CYS A 421 -7.30 -7.26 19.67
CA CYS A 421 -7.23 -5.81 19.68
C CYS A 421 -6.82 -5.23 21.04
N ILE A 422 -7.34 -5.77 22.15
CA ILE A 422 -6.95 -5.34 23.51
C ILE A 422 -5.46 -5.65 23.74
N SER A 423 -4.97 -6.81 23.31
CA SER A 423 -3.54 -7.14 23.44
C SER A 423 -2.64 -6.19 22.64
N LYS A 424 -3.18 -5.54 21.61
CA LYS A 424 -2.54 -4.53 20.75
C LYS A 424 -2.90 -3.09 21.18
N ARG A 425 -3.23 -2.87 22.43
CA ARG A 425 -3.58 -1.57 23.03
C ARG A 425 -4.81 -0.90 22.39
N GLY A 426 -5.64 -1.67 21.69
CA GLY A 426 -6.87 -1.19 21.09
C GLY A 426 -7.97 -0.95 22.11
N MET A 427 -8.75 0.11 21.90
CA MET A 427 -9.92 0.46 22.69
C MET A 427 -11.17 0.32 21.81
N LEU A 428 -12.13 -0.51 22.22
CA LEU A 428 -13.41 -0.65 21.52
C LEU A 428 -14.21 0.64 21.65
N ILE A 429 -14.62 1.22 20.53
CA ILE A 429 -15.43 2.42 20.48
C ILE A 429 -16.89 2.10 20.15
N HIS A 430 -17.09 1.18 19.18
CA HIS A 430 -18.41 0.79 18.73
C HIS A 430 -18.47 -0.69 18.39
N GLN A 431 -19.64 -1.28 18.66
CA GLN A 431 -20.01 -2.61 18.19
C GLN A 431 -21.45 -2.54 17.67
N GLY A 432 -21.65 -2.88 16.41
CA GLY A 432 -22.94 -2.91 15.75
C GLY A 432 -23.15 -4.22 14.97
N TYR A 433 -24.40 -4.62 14.79
CA TYR A 433 -24.76 -5.74 13.92
C TYR A 433 -25.24 -5.19 12.58
N LEU A 434 -24.53 -5.51 11.51
CA LEU A 434 -24.93 -5.18 10.13
C LEU A 434 -26.02 -6.14 9.62
N SER A 435 -26.01 -7.37 10.15
CA SER A 435 -27.02 -8.39 9.92
C SER A 435 -26.96 -9.42 11.04
N PRO A 436 -27.91 -10.36 11.15
CA PRO A 436 -27.83 -11.44 12.15
C PRO A 436 -26.54 -12.27 12.07
N THR A 437 -25.88 -12.30 10.90
CA THR A 437 -24.66 -13.08 10.64
C THR A 437 -23.39 -12.24 10.64
N ARG A 438 -23.48 -10.90 10.73
CA ARG A 438 -22.35 -9.99 10.61
C ARG A 438 -22.35 -8.92 11.68
N VAL A 439 -21.18 -8.70 12.25
CA VAL A 439 -20.92 -7.69 13.26
C VAL A 439 -19.79 -6.77 12.81
N GLU A 440 -19.97 -5.49 13.05
CA GLU A 440 -18.95 -4.47 12.92
C GLU A 440 -18.38 -4.14 14.30
N LEU A 441 -17.05 -4.13 14.38
CA LEU A 441 -16.29 -3.72 15.56
C LEU A 441 -15.40 -2.55 15.19
N THR A 442 -15.53 -1.44 15.87
CA THR A 442 -14.69 -0.25 15.67
C THR A 442 -13.78 -0.06 16.86
N PHE A 443 -12.48 0.00 16.62
CA PHE A 443 -11.45 0.24 17.63
C PHE A 443 -10.66 1.49 17.33
N GLU A 444 -10.22 2.18 18.38
CA GLU A 444 -9.09 3.12 18.28
C GLU A 444 -7.84 2.44 18.80
N MET A 445 -6.78 2.45 18.00
CA MET A 445 -5.55 1.76 18.36
C MET A 445 -4.31 2.40 17.72
N PRO A 446 -3.13 2.19 18.31
CA PRO A 446 -1.90 2.72 17.75
C PRO A 446 -1.55 2.04 16.42
N LEU A 447 -1.18 2.84 15.42
CA LEU A 447 -0.74 2.31 14.13
C LEU A 447 0.48 1.38 14.26
N THR A 448 1.37 1.67 15.20
CA THR A 448 2.55 0.85 15.51
C THR A 448 2.22 -0.63 15.77
N GLU A 449 1.07 -0.90 16.35
CA GLU A 449 0.66 -2.26 16.72
C GLU A 449 0.09 -3.08 15.56
N ILE A 450 -0.22 -2.41 14.42
CA ILE A 450 -0.77 -3.04 13.22
C ILE A 450 0.33 -3.44 12.25
N VAL A 451 1.39 -2.61 12.18
CA VAL A 451 2.44 -2.69 11.18
C VAL A 451 3.16 -4.06 11.12
N PHE A 452 3.13 -4.88 12.16
CA PHE A 452 3.89 -6.13 12.15
C PHE A 452 3.03 -7.35 11.79
N ASP A 453 2.22 -7.85 12.68
CA ASP A 453 1.60 -9.18 12.59
C ASP A 453 0.07 -9.17 12.77
N PHE A 454 -0.52 -7.98 12.84
CA PHE A 454 -1.93 -7.83 13.19
C PHE A 454 -2.87 -8.47 12.15
N TYR A 455 -2.64 -8.21 10.88
CA TYR A 455 -3.51 -8.66 9.81
C TYR A 455 -3.49 -10.19 9.66
N ASP A 456 -2.31 -10.81 9.75
CA ASP A 456 -2.16 -12.26 9.67
C ASP A 456 -2.81 -12.94 10.87
N LYS A 457 -2.64 -12.38 12.08
CA LYS A 457 -3.32 -12.87 13.28
C LYS A 457 -4.82 -12.71 13.20
N LEU A 458 -5.31 -11.58 12.69
CA LEU A 458 -6.74 -11.34 12.49
C LEU A 458 -7.34 -12.41 11.56
N LYS A 459 -6.71 -12.62 10.40
CA LYS A 459 -7.13 -13.65 9.44
C LYS A 459 -7.06 -15.05 10.02
N SER A 460 -5.97 -15.42 10.65
CA SER A 460 -5.76 -16.74 11.27
C SER A 460 -6.81 -17.03 12.34
N GLN A 461 -7.04 -16.10 13.29
CA GLN A 461 -7.98 -16.28 14.40
C GLN A 461 -9.45 -16.27 13.96
N THR A 462 -9.75 -15.73 12.81
CA THR A 462 -11.11 -15.66 12.25
C THR A 462 -11.30 -16.60 11.06
N ARG A 463 -10.34 -17.47 10.75
CA ARG A 463 -10.37 -18.37 9.58
C ARG A 463 -10.62 -17.63 8.25
N GLY A 464 -10.12 -16.39 8.14
CA GLY A 464 -10.31 -15.54 6.97
C GLY A 464 -11.67 -14.82 6.91
N TYR A 465 -12.55 -14.96 7.91
CA TYR A 465 -13.86 -14.32 7.90
C TYR A 465 -13.86 -12.86 8.38
N ALA A 466 -12.75 -12.35 8.91
CA ALA A 466 -12.66 -10.93 9.26
C ALA A 466 -12.09 -10.12 8.10
N SER A 467 -12.77 -9.04 7.76
CA SER A 467 -12.22 -7.95 6.95
C SER A 467 -11.79 -6.80 7.85
N PHE A 468 -10.78 -6.07 7.42
CA PHE A 468 -10.15 -5.01 8.18
C PHE A 468 -9.89 -3.80 7.31
N ASP A 469 -10.22 -2.63 7.84
CA ASP A 469 -9.87 -1.34 7.25
C ASP A 469 -9.54 -0.34 8.35
N TYR A 470 -8.80 0.72 8.03
CA TYR A 470 -8.44 1.73 9.02
C TYR A 470 -8.20 3.10 8.39
N HIS A 471 -8.35 4.14 9.19
CA HIS A 471 -7.97 5.50 8.83
C HIS A 471 -7.31 6.23 9.99
N PRO A 472 -6.35 7.14 9.72
CA PRO A 472 -5.65 7.90 10.74
C PRO A 472 -6.61 8.86 11.48
N ILE A 473 -6.43 8.96 12.81
CA ILE A 473 -7.21 9.88 13.66
C ILE A 473 -6.33 10.85 14.44
N GLY A 474 -5.04 10.99 14.07
CA GLY A 474 -4.09 11.90 14.70
C GLY A 474 -3.09 11.20 15.58
N PHE A 475 -2.52 11.94 16.52
CA PHE A 475 -1.44 11.49 17.40
C PHE A 475 -1.87 11.56 18.87
N ARG A 476 -1.34 10.65 19.70
CA ARG A 476 -1.58 10.62 21.15
C ARG A 476 -0.28 10.37 21.91
N ASP A 477 -0.21 10.89 23.13
CA ASP A 477 0.94 10.69 24.02
C ASP A 477 1.19 9.19 24.29
N ALA A 478 2.45 8.77 24.19
CA ALA A 478 2.86 7.40 24.40
C ALA A 478 4.27 7.27 24.98
N ASP A 479 4.49 6.25 25.81
CA ASP A 479 5.82 5.92 26.34
C ASP A 479 6.60 5.08 25.33
N ILE A 480 7.13 5.76 24.30
CA ILE A 480 7.93 5.17 23.24
C ILE A 480 9.41 5.16 23.61
N VAL A 481 10.07 4.06 23.35
CA VAL A 481 11.52 3.89 23.59
C VAL A 481 12.19 3.33 22.34
N ARG A 482 13.46 3.70 22.16
CA ARG A 482 14.32 3.08 21.16
C ARG A 482 14.88 1.79 21.73
N MET A 483 14.61 0.69 21.07
CA MET A 483 15.20 -0.61 21.33
C MET A 483 16.28 -0.87 20.29
N ASP A 484 17.50 -1.14 20.76
CA ASP A 484 18.64 -1.48 19.91
C ASP A 484 18.95 -2.97 20.00
N ILE A 485 19.33 -3.59 18.89
CA ILE A 485 19.86 -4.94 18.84
C ILE A 485 21.38 -4.87 18.78
N LEU A 486 22.02 -5.65 19.68
CA LEU A 486 23.47 -5.75 19.74
C LEU A 486 23.90 -7.18 19.41
N LEU A 487 24.85 -7.32 18.51
CA LEU A 487 25.54 -8.58 18.22
C LEU A 487 26.96 -8.48 18.78
N ASN A 488 27.30 -9.31 19.74
CA ASN A 488 28.57 -9.26 20.47
C ASN A 488 28.92 -7.88 21.08
N ASN A 489 27.91 -7.15 21.56
CA ASN A 489 27.92 -5.79 22.09
C ASN A 489 28.10 -4.68 21.01
N GLU A 490 28.15 -5.01 19.73
CA GLU A 490 28.11 -4.05 18.65
C GLU A 490 26.66 -3.81 18.23
N LYS A 491 26.28 -2.56 18.09
CA LYS A 491 24.93 -2.16 17.72
C LYS A 491 24.70 -2.37 16.22
N VAL A 492 23.59 -3.03 15.88
CA VAL A 492 23.09 -3.15 14.50
C VAL A 492 21.95 -2.16 14.35
N ASP A 493 22.25 -0.98 13.85
CA ASP A 493 21.30 0.14 13.71
C ASP A 493 20.11 -0.19 12.82
N ALA A 494 20.31 -0.97 11.77
CA ALA A 494 19.27 -1.45 10.86
C ALA A 494 18.18 -2.34 11.54
N LEU A 495 18.48 -2.91 12.71
CA LEU A 495 17.54 -3.68 13.54
C LEU A 495 16.97 -2.89 14.73
N SER A 496 17.31 -1.59 14.82
CA SER A 496 16.76 -0.72 15.87
C SER A 496 15.29 -0.39 15.55
N ALA A 497 14.44 -0.36 16.58
CA ALA A 497 13.02 -0.08 16.45
C ALA A 497 12.53 0.89 17.52
N LEU A 498 11.50 1.67 17.18
CA LEU A 498 10.75 2.49 18.15
C LEU A 498 9.51 1.69 18.57
N ILE A 499 9.41 1.41 19.85
CA ILE A 499 8.34 0.57 20.40
C ILE A 499 7.84 1.11 21.74
N HIS A 500 6.61 0.77 22.08
CA HIS A 500 6.04 1.11 23.37
C HIS A 500 6.79 0.35 24.48
N ARG A 501 7.18 1.05 25.56
CA ARG A 501 7.99 0.49 26.68
C ARG A 501 7.38 -0.77 27.26
N GLY A 502 6.06 -0.80 27.46
CA GLY A 502 5.35 -1.95 28.01
C GLY A 502 5.49 -3.23 27.19
N ARG A 503 5.75 -3.11 25.87
CA ARG A 503 5.90 -4.27 24.95
C ARG A 503 7.34 -4.62 24.62
N SER A 504 8.27 -3.75 24.99
CA SER A 504 9.69 -3.86 24.61
C SER A 504 10.34 -5.19 25.03
N ALA A 505 10.01 -5.70 26.22
CA ALA A 505 10.59 -6.95 26.74
C ALA A 505 10.11 -8.19 25.96
N GLU A 506 8.81 -8.26 25.61
CA GLU A 506 8.25 -9.35 24.82
C GLU A 506 8.78 -9.33 23.40
N PHE A 507 8.70 -8.16 22.74
CA PHE A 507 9.20 -7.96 21.39
C PHE A 507 10.71 -8.26 21.28
N GLY A 508 11.53 -7.73 22.21
CA GLY A 508 12.96 -7.99 22.23
C GLY A 508 13.33 -9.46 22.43
N ARG A 509 12.54 -10.21 23.22
CA ARG A 509 12.75 -11.65 23.41
C ARG A 509 12.47 -12.41 22.14
N LYS A 510 11.29 -12.22 21.53
CA LYS A 510 10.90 -12.87 20.29
C LYS A 510 11.89 -12.58 19.16
N LEU A 511 12.31 -11.31 19.02
CA LEU A 511 13.30 -10.92 18.02
C LEU A 511 14.66 -11.60 18.25
N CYS A 512 15.17 -11.66 19.50
CA CYS A 512 16.40 -12.36 19.81
C CYS A 512 16.30 -13.88 19.51
N GLU A 513 15.17 -14.51 19.83
CA GLU A 513 14.89 -15.93 19.55
C GLU A 513 14.87 -16.18 18.02
N LYS A 514 14.18 -15.35 17.26
CA LYS A 514 14.11 -15.47 15.79
C LYS A 514 15.49 -15.26 15.16
N LEU A 515 16.22 -14.21 15.56
CA LEU A 515 17.60 -13.97 15.08
C LEU A 515 18.54 -15.14 15.38
N LYS A 516 18.37 -15.82 16.53
CA LYS A 516 19.14 -17.00 16.87
C LYS A 516 18.93 -18.17 15.91
N THR A 517 17.75 -18.30 15.31
CA THR A 517 17.45 -19.36 14.33
C THR A 517 17.99 -19.04 12.95
N LEU A 518 18.11 -17.76 12.59
CA LEU A 518 18.48 -17.28 11.28
C LEU A 518 19.98 -17.02 11.12
N LEU A 519 20.64 -16.59 12.21
CA LEU A 519 22.07 -16.33 12.17
C LEU A 519 22.86 -17.64 12.21
N ASP A 520 23.77 -17.81 11.27
CA ASP A 520 24.64 -18.97 11.21
C ASP A 520 25.60 -19.08 12.40
N LYS A 521 25.90 -20.32 12.78
CA LYS A 521 26.90 -20.58 13.82
C LYS A 521 28.27 -20.16 13.31
N GLN A 522 28.89 -19.24 14.02
CA GLN A 522 30.25 -18.78 13.76
C GLN A 522 31.30 -19.63 14.50
N GLN A 523 32.57 -19.45 14.20
CA GLN A 523 33.68 -20.10 14.93
C GLN A 523 33.79 -19.62 16.41
N PHE A 524 33.09 -18.54 16.74
CA PHE A 524 32.98 -17.97 18.10
C PHE A 524 31.52 -17.89 18.52
N GLN A 525 31.30 -17.69 19.81
CA GLN A 525 29.96 -17.50 20.36
C GLN A 525 29.44 -16.13 19.98
N VAL A 526 28.23 -16.07 19.42
CA VAL A 526 27.53 -14.82 19.14
C VAL A 526 26.49 -14.56 20.24
N ALA A 527 26.60 -13.41 20.89
CA ALA A 527 25.61 -12.93 21.84
C ALA A 527 24.66 -11.97 21.13
N ILE A 528 23.38 -12.29 21.11
CA ILE A 528 22.29 -11.46 20.58
C ILE A 528 21.63 -10.80 21.77
N GLN A 529 21.53 -9.47 21.80
CA GLN A 529 20.98 -8.73 22.94
C GLN A 529 20.03 -7.66 22.44
N ALA A 530 18.87 -7.54 23.06
CA ALA A 530 17.98 -6.38 22.91
C ALA A 530 18.19 -5.44 24.10
N ALA A 531 18.40 -4.16 23.85
CA ALA A 531 18.70 -3.18 24.87
C ALA A 531 17.89 -1.88 24.69
N ILE A 532 17.55 -1.22 25.79
CA ILE A 532 17.01 0.13 25.84
C ILE A 532 18.04 1.00 26.56
N GLY A 533 18.72 1.87 25.79
CA GLY A 533 19.89 2.58 26.30
C GLY A 533 20.97 1.61 26.78
N ALA A 534 21.39 1.71 28.02
CA ALA A 534 22.39 0.81 28.62
C ALA A 534 21.79 -0.51 29.20
N LYS A 535 20.45 -0.62 29.29
CA LYS A 535 19.80 -1.76 29.94
C LYS A 535 19.47 -2.86 28.92
N ILE A 536 20.07 -4.03 29.09
CA ILE A 536 19.72 -5.24 28.32
C ILE A 536 18.38 -5.79 28.86
N ILE A 537 17.40 -5.94 27.96
CA ILE A 537 16.05 -6.43 28.26
C ILE A 537 15.82 -7.88 27.84
N ALA A 538 16.54 -8.34 26.80
CA ALA A 538 16.51 -9.73 26.37
C ALA A 538 17.90 -10.15 25.86
N ARG A 539 18.21 -11.45 25.96
CA ARG A 539 19.48 -12.00 25.50
C ARG A 539 19.35 -13.44 25.07
N GLU A 540 19.92 -13.75 23.89
CA GLU A 540 20.12 -15.09 23.39
C GLU A 540 21.60 -15.31 22.99
N ASN A 541 22.01 -16.56 22.89
CA ASN A 541 23.38 -16.90 22.51
C ASN A 541 23.38 -18.01 21.47
N ILE A 542 24.18 -17.83 20.41
CA ILE A 542 24.50 -18.85 19.42
C ILE A 542 25.85 -19.46 19.82
N SER A 543 25.87 -20.78 20.04
CA SER A 543 27.11 -21.47 20.41
C SER A 543 28.08 -21.52 19.24
N ALA A 544 29.38 -21.36 19.51
CA ALA A 544 30.42 -21.50 18.50
C ALA A 544 30.42 -22.89 17.87
N MET A 545 30.77 -22.99 16.58
CA MET A 545 31.06 -24.27 15.95
C MET A 545 32.12 -25.02 16.77
N ARG A 546 31.84 -26.28 17.08
CA ARG A 546 32.79 -27.16 17.77
C ARG A 546 33.53 -28.03 16.73
N LYS A 547 34.84 -27.86 16.61
CA LYS A 547 35.70 -28.87 16.05
C LYS A 547 36.06 -29.84 17.18
N ASP A 548 35.86 -31.14 16.99
CA ASP A 548 36.29 -32.13 18.00
C ASP A 548 37.81 -32.23 18.00
N VAL A 549 38.44 -31.38 18.81
CA VAL A 549 39.90 -31.33 18.97
C VAL A 549 40.42 -32.52 19.79
N THR A 550 39.52 -33.28 20.44
CA THR A 550 39.86 -34.45 21.27
C THR A 550 39.68 -35.77 20.54
N ALA A 551 39.13 -35.79 19.30
CA ALA A 551 38.88 -37.01 18.52
C ALA A 551 40.15 -37.87 18.29
N LYS A 552 41.32 -37.24 18.23
CA LYS A 552 42.62 -37.94 18.07
C LYS A 552 43.34 -38.27 19.38
N CYS A 553 42.71 -38.00 20.55
CA CYS A 553 43.29 -38.34 21.86
C CYS A 553 42.83 -39.71 22.27
N TYR A 554 43.57 -40.77 21.83
CA TYR A 554 43.40 -42.15 22.33
C TYR A 554 44.01 -42.26 23.70
N GLY A 555 43.23 -42.80 24.67
CA GLY A 555 43.68 -43.07 26.04
C GLY A 555 43.34 -41.97 27.06
N GLY A 556 43.40 -42.30 28.34
CA GLY A 556 42.87 -41.53 29.48
C GLY A 556 43.64 -40.27 29.90
N ASP A 557 44.45 -39.63 29.01
CA ASP A 557 45.15 -38.39 29.37
C ASP A 557 44.17 -37.19 29.47
N ILE A 558 43.60 -37.06 30.64
CA ILE A 558 42.63 -36.00 31.02
C ILE A 558 43.30 -34.62 30.93
N SER A 559 44.58 -34.50 31.28
CA SER A 559 45.29 -33.22 31.28
C SER A 559 45.54 -32.70 29.88
N ARG A 560 45.85 -33.56 28.89
CA ARG A 560 46.01 -33.21 27.50
C ARG A 560 44.68 -32.79 26.86
N LYS A 561 43.59 -33.52 27.13
CA LYS A 561 42.23 -33.17 26.71
C LYS A 561 41.83 -31.78 27.21
N ARG A 562 42.10 -31.51 28.50
CA ARG A 562 41.79 -30.22 29.11
C ARG A 562 42.57 -29.06 28.50
N LYS A 563 43.89 -29.22 28.30
CA LYS A 563 44.73 -28.21 27.61
C LYS A 563 44.28 -27.92 26.18
N LEU A 564 43.84 -28.92 25.43
CA LEU A 564 43.33 -28.74 24.06
C LEU A 564 42.00 -27.98 24.05
N LEU A 565 41.11 -28.28 24.98
CA LEU A 565 39.84 -27.56 25.20
C LEU A 565 40.06 -26.11 25.63
N ASP A 566 41.03 -25.86 26.52
CA ASP A 566 41.39 -24.53 27.00
C ASP A 566 42.00 -23.69 25.87
N LYS A 567 42.91 -24.25 25.04
CA LYS A 567 43.43 -23.59 23.85
C LYS A 567 42.33 -23.26 22.82
N GLN A 568 41.39 -24.19 22.64
CA GLN A 568 40.26 -23.94 21.73
C GLN A 568 39.38 -22.79 22.27
N LYS A 569 39.12 -22.76 23.57
CA LYS A 569 38.34 -21.71 24.24
C LYS A 569 39.03 -20.34 24.11
N GLU A 570 40.36 -20.31 24.31
CA GLU A 570 41.14 -19.07 24.19
C GLU A 570 41.21 -18.60 22.72
N GLY A 571 41.41 -19.49 21.76
CA GLY A 571 41.35 -19.17 20.34
C GLY A 571 40.02 -18.61 19.91
N LYS A 572 38.91 -19.19 20.36
CA LYS A 572 37.55 -18.67 20.12
C LYS A 572 37.31 -17.30 20.75
N LYS A 573 37.90 -17.04 21.94
CA LYS A 573 37.81 -15.73 22.58
C LYS A 573 38.55 -14.65 21.78
N ARG A 574 39.72 -14.98 21.21
CA ARG A 574 40.46 -14.06 20.33
C ARG A 574 39.72 -13.82 19.01
N MET A 575 39.15 -14.84 18.37
CA MET A 575 38.35 -14.70 17.14
C MET A 575 37.12 -13.81 17.37
N ARG A 576 36.47 -13.90 18.52
CA ARG A 576 35.35 -13.02 18.89
C ARG A 576 35.74 -11.54 18.95
N GLN A 577 37.00 -11.21 19.27
CA GLN A 577 37.48 -9.82 19.34
C GLN A 577 37.77 -9.21 17.96
N ILE A 578 37.90 -10.04 16.93
CA ILE A 578 38.34 -9.64 15.59
C ILE A 578 37.22 -9.86 14.53
N GLY A 579 36.27 -10.75 14.80
CA GLY A 579 35.26 -11.17 13.81
C GLY A 579 33.98 -10.34 13.88
N ASN A 580 33.62 -9.71 12.78
CA ASN A 580 32.29 -9.16 12.57
C ASN A 580 31.28 -10.30 12.33
N VAL A 581 30.06 -10.14 12.83
CA VAL A 581 28.97 -11.09 12.58
C VAL A 581 28.26 -10.66 11.31
N GLU A 582 28.30 -11.50 10.28
CA GLU A 582 27.50 -11.29 9.08
C GLU A 582 26.02 -11.56 9.40
N VAL A 583 25.16 -10.60 9.04
CA VAL A 583 23.72 -10.67 9.23
C VAL A 583 23.08 -10.95 7.87
N PRO A 584 22.48 -12.12 7.64
CA PRO A 584 21.85 -12.44 6.37
C PRO A 584 20.58 -11.59 6.15
N GLN A 585 20.20 -11.43 4.88
CA GLN A 585 19.03 -10.62 4.51
C GLN A 585 17.75 -11.09 5.19
N GLU A 586 17.57 -12.40 5.33
CA GLU A 586 16.40 -13.00 5.99
C GLU A 586 16.26 -12.55 7.45
N ALA A 587 17.36 -12.20 8.12
CA ALA A 587 17.32 -11.72 9.50
C ALA A 587 16.66 -10.34 9.63
N PHE A 588 16.77 -9.48 8.62
CA PHE A 588 16.08 -8.18 8.60
C PHE A 588 14.59 -8.35 8.30
N LEU A 589 14.21 -9.27 7.41
CA LEU A 589 12.82 -9.58 7.09
C LEU A 589 12.10 -10.33 8.24
N ALA A 590 12.84 -11.09 9.04
CA ALA A 590 12.30 -11.87 10.15
C ALA A 590 11.65 -11.01 11.25
N VAL A 591 12.04 -9.74 11.33
CA VAL A 591 11.42 -8.79 12.27
C VAL A 591 9.95 -8.53 11.90
N LEU A 592 9.59 -8.68 10.63
CA LEU A 592 8.21 -8.52 10.13
C LEU A 592 7.32 -9.70 10.51
N LYS A 593 7.90 -10.88 10.74
CA LYS A 593 7.20 -12.16 11.00
C LYS A 593 7.67 -12.79 12.29
N LEU A 594 7.47 -12.08 13.42
CA LEU A 594 7.96 -12.52 14.73
C LEU A 594 7.18 -13.69 15.35
N ASP A 595 5.98 -13.97 14.87
CA ASP A 595 5.08 -14.96 15.46
C ASP A 595 4.83 -16.20 14.57
N ASP A 596 5.61 -16.38 13.49
CA ASP A 596 5.62 -17.61 12.66
C ASP A 596 6.52 -18.71 13.24
#